data_701dd0ee1721663b8257d065ce1a1549
#
_entry.id   701dd0ee1721663b8257d065ce1a1549
#
_cell.length_a   1.000
_cell.length_b   1.000
_cell.length_c   1.000
_cell.angle_alpha   90.00
_cell.angle_beta   90.00
_cell.angle_gamma   90.00
#
_symmetry.space_group_name_H-M   'P 1'
#
loop_
_entity.id
_entity.type
_entity.pdbx_description
1 polymer ?
#
loop_
_entity_poly.entity_id
_entity_poly.type
_entity_poly.pdbx_seq_one_letter_code
_entity_poly.pdbx_strand_id
1 'polypeptide(L)'
;KSSIMTSLFCCNKILKKNKCIISYSDIIYKKKIIDVLKKTRGDIVLLSNNNWKKLWSQRFINPLSDLETFKIKNNRLVNIGEKPKRINDIQGQYMGVLKITPNGWNKIIKHINLYYKNKIDNLDITKFLSTFVKNKKNKIFVKKISTSWYEIDNQKDLMVAKKNFEK
;
A
#
# COMPACT_ATOMS: atom_id res chain seq x y z
N LYS A 1 -1.48 -14.33 -15.84
CA LYS A 1 -1.79 -13.66 -14.56
C LYS A 1 -1.57 -12.17 -14.75
N SER A 2 -2.57 -11.34 -14.43
CA SER A 2 -2.40 -9.88 -14.46
C SER A 2 -1.78 -9.41 -13.14
N SER A 3 -0.92 -8.40 -13.18
CA SER A 3 -0.40 -7.76 -11.97
C SER A 3 -1.38 -6.68 -11.46
N ILE A 4 -1.20 -6.22 -10.22
CA ILE A 4 -1.96 -5.08 -9.69
C ILE A 4 -1.73 -3.83 -10.56
N MET A 5 -0.53 -3.65 -11.09
CA MET A 5 -0.24 -2.53 -11.97
C MET A 5 -1.03 -2.63 -13.28
N THR A 6 -1.15 -3.81 -13.88
CA THR A 6 -2.00 -4.04 -15.06
C THR A 6 -3.46 -3.67 -14.77
N SER A 7 -3.99 -4.11 -13.62
CA SER A 7 -5.37 -3.77 -13.19
C SER A 7 -5.57 -2.26 -13.05
N LEU A 8 -4.60 -1.54 -12.48
CA LEU A 8 -4.63 -0.07 -12.40
C LEU A 8 -4.64 0.59 -13.78
N PHE A 9 -3.90 0.04 -14.74
CA PHE A 9 -3.88 0.56 -16.11
C PHE A 9 -5.20 0.36 -16.85
N CYS A 10 -5.95 -0.71 -16.57
CA CYS A 10 -7.31 -0.86 -17.07
C CYS A 10 -8.22 0.32 -16.66
N CYS A 11 -7.96 0.91 -15.49
CA CYS A 11 -8.67 2.10 -14.98
C CYS A 11 -8.07 3.45 -15.44
N ASN A 12 -7.13 3.46 -16.40
CA ASN A 12 -6.39 4.65 -16.82
C ASN A 12 -7.29 5.84 -17.18
N LYS A 13 -8.40 5.61 -17.91
CA LYS A 13 -9.34 6.68 -18.29
C LYS A 13 -9.97 7.37 -17.06
N ILE A 14 -10.26 6.58 -16.02
CA ILE A 14 -10.86 7.07 -14.76
C ILE A 14 -9.81 7.81 -13.93
N LEU A 15 -8.63 7.20 -13.75
CA LEU A 15 -7.53 7.73 -12.95
C LEU A 15 -6.95 9.05 -13.49
N LYS A 16 -6.99 9.26 -14.81
CA LYS A 16 -6.60 10.53 -15.43
C LYS A 16 -7.52 11.68 -15.10
N LYS A 17 -8.80 11.42 -14.81
CA LYS A 17 -9.83 12.45 -14.63
C LYS A 17 -10.24 12.63 -13.18
N ASN A 18 -10.14 11.59 -12.35
CA ASN A 18 -10.72 11.55 -11.02
C ASN A 18 -9.70 11.27 -9.93
N LYS A 19 -9.94 11.83 -8.74
CA LYS A 19 -9.31 11.40 -7.51
C LYS A 19 -9.93 10.07 -7.08
N CYS A 20 -9.14 9.01 -7.07
CA CYS A 20 -9.59 7.65 -6.78
C CYS A 20 -9.00 7.13 -5.48
N ILE A 21 -9.76 6.29 -4.79
CA ILE A 21 -9.26 5.41 -3.75
C ILE A 21 -9.26 4.00 -4.33
N ILE A 22 -8.12 3.36 -4.25
CA ILE A 22 -7.88 1.98 -4.69
C ILE A 22 -7.79 1.11 -3.44
N SER A 23 -8.48 0.00 -3.44
CA SER A 23 -8.47 -0.99 -2.37
C SER A 23 -8.20 -2.36 -2.96
N TYR A 24 -7.37 -3.15 -2.28
CA TYR A 24 -7.26 -4.57 -2.58
C TYR A 24 -8.58 -5.28 -2.25
N SER A 25 -8.84 -6.40 -2.88
CA SER A 25 -10.09 -7.17 -2.74
C SER A 25 -10.08 -8.12 -1.54
N ASP A 26 -8.92 -8.45 -1.03
CA ASP A 26 -8.65 -9.41 0.04
C ASP A 26 -8.46 -8.77 1.41
N ILE A 27 -8.86 -7.50 1.56
CA ILE A 27 -8.73 -6.76 2.82
C ILE A 27 -10.08 -6.34 3.40
N ILE A 28 -10.17 -6.38 4.72
CA ILE A 28 -11.32 -5.90 5.48
C ILE A 28 -10.90 -4.74 6.38
N TYR A 29 -11.66 -3.64 6.36
CA TYR A 29 -11.35 -2.45 7.16
C TYR A 29 -12.59 -1.62 7.50
N LYS A 30 -12.50 -0.79 8.54
CA LYS A 30 -13.58 0.11 8.95
C LYS A 30 -13.69 1.31 7.98
N LYS A 31 -14.92 1.79 7.72
CA LYS A 31 -15.22 2.96 6.85
C LYS A 31 -14.35 4.19 7.15
N LYS A 32 -13.97 4.39 8.40
CA LYS A 32 -13.07 5.48 8.84
C LYS A 32 -11.77 5.59 8.01
N ILE A 33 -11.28 4.47 7.48
CA ILE A 33 -10.08 4.42 6.62
C ILE A 33 -10.28 5.27 5.36
N ILE A 34 -11.43 5.14 4.72
CA ILE A 34 -11.79 5.90 3.50
C ILE A 34 -11.90 7.39 3.81
N ASP A 35 -12.52 7.76 4.94
CA ASP A 35 -12.67 9.16 5.35
C ASP A 35 -11.31 9.82 5.63
N VAL A 36 -10.38 9.07 6.24
CA VAL A 36 -9.01 9.52 6.46
C VAL A 36 -8.30 9.78 5.12
N LEU A 37 -8.41 8.86 4.15
CA LEU A 37 -7.80 9.04 2.82
C LEU A 37 -8.37 10.23 2.07
N LYS A 38 -9.70 10.43 2.10
CA LYS A 38 -10.35 11.57 1.46
C LYS A 38 -9.79 12.90 1.96
N LYS A 39 -9.59 13.03 3.29
CA LYS A 39 -9.14 14.25 3.96
C LYS A 39 -7.61 14.45 3.89
N THR A 40 -6.81 13.39 3.69
CA THR A 40 -5.36 13.51 3.68
C THR A 40 -4.86 14.19 2.41
N ARG A 41 -4.02 15.23 2.55
CA ARG A 41 -3.41 15.93 1.41
C ARG A 41 -2.33 15.07 0.75
N GLY A 42 -2.15 15.22 -0.55
CA GLY A 42 -1.12 14.57 -1.36
C GLY A 42 -1.67 13.90 -2.62
N ASP A 43 -0.84 13.85 -3.66
CA ASP A 43 -1.20 13.25 -4.96
C ASP A 43 -1.27 11.72 -4.90
N ILE A 44 -0.36 11.11 -4.16
CA ILE A 44 -0.33 9.68 -3.86
C ILE A 44 -0.23 9.56 -2.34
N VAL A 45 -1.19 8.88 -1.73
CA VAL A 45 -1.26 8.68 -0.28
C VAL A 45 -1.48 7.21 0.02
N LEU A 46 -0.58 6.61 0.79
CA LEU A 46 -0.73 5.29 1.36
C LEU A 46 -1.21 5.36 2.80
N LEU A 47 -1.92 4.34 3.24
CA LEU A 47 -2.17 4.12 4.66
C LEU A 47 -1.19 3.10 5.22
N SER A 48 -0.80 3.32 6.46
CA SER A 48 0.02 2.41 7.24
C SER A 48 -0.62 2.14 8.59
N ASN A 49 -0.74 0.87 8.96
CA ASN A 49 -1.30 0.48 10.24
C ASN A 49 -0.22 0.50 11.33
N ASN A 50 -0.47 1.25 12.42
CA ASN A 50 0.42 1.27 13.59
C ASN A 50 0.36 -0.05 14.38
N ASN A 51 -0.75 -0.78 14.30
CA ASN A 51 -0.99 -2.01 15.05
C ASN A 51 -0.48 -3.26 14.28
N TRP A 52 0.28 -3.07 13.21
CA TRP A 52 0.74 -4.15 12.34
C TRP A 52 1.48 -5.27 13.10
N LYS A 53 2.30 -4.94 14.10
CA LYS A 53 3.05 -5.94 14.88
C LYS A 53 2.12 -6.93 15.56
N LYS A 54 1.06 -6.44 16.21
CA LYS A 54 0.05 -7.27 16.87
C LYS A 54 -0.68 -8.17 15.86
N LEU A 55 -1.03 -7.65 14.69
CA LEU A 55 -1.70 -8.42 13.66
C LEU A 55 -0.78 -9.52 13.09
N TRP A 56 0.45 -9.19 12.73
CA TRP A 56 1.40 -10.16 12.17
C TRP A 56 1.78 -11.26 13.16
N SER A 57 1.91 -10.96 14.46
CA SER A 57 2.14 -11.98 15.49
C SER A 57 0.97 -12.97 15.65
N GLN A 58 -0.24 -12.59 15.24
CA GLN A 58 -1.39 -13.51 15.21
C GLN A 58 -1.43 -14.38 13.95
N ARG A 59 -0.88 -13.89 12.85
CA ARG A 59 -0.86 -14.60 11.54
C ARG A 59 0.32 -15.55 11.43
N PHE A 60 1.51 -15.13 11.84
CA PHE A 60 2.78 -15.81 11.58
C PHE A 60 3.56 -16.13 12.87
N ILE A 61 4.17 -17.30 12.92
CA ILE A 61 5.09 -17.69 14.00
C ILE A 61 6.34 -16.80 13.98
N ASN A 62 6.88 -16.56 12.78
CA ASN A 62 7.95 -15.60 12.56
C ASN A 62 7.43 -14.45 11.66
N PRO A 63 7.07 -13.30 12.22
CA PRO A 63 6.55 -12.17 11.44
C PRO A 63 7.50 -11.66 10.36
N LEU A 64 8.82 -11.75 10.57
CA LEU A 64 9.82 -11.28 9.59
C LEU A 64 9.85 -12.08 8.29
N SER A 65 9.30 -13.31 8.28
CA SER A 65 9.27 -14.14 7.07
C SER A 65 8.40 -13.57 5.96
N ASP A 66 7.35 -12.84 6.33
CA ASP A 66 6.34 -12.29 5.40
C ASP A 66 6.40 -10.76 5.27
N LEU A 67 7.15 -10.09 6.14
CA LEU A 67 7.20 -8.63 6.15
C LEU A 67 8.22 -8.08 5.15
N GLU A 68 7.88 -6.91 4.62
CA GLU A 68 8.75 -6.07 3.81
C GLU A 68 9.20 -4.83 4.58
N THR A 69 10.32 -4.24 4.16
CA THR A 69 10.75 -2.95 4.69
C THR A 69 9.71 -1.88 4.41
N PHE A 70 9.53 -0.98 5.36
CA PHE A 70 8.65 0.17 5.22
C PHE A 70 9.21 1.33 6.04
N LYS A 71 9.90 2.26 5.37
CA LYS A 71 10.55 3.39 6.04
C LYS A 71 9.88 4.71 5.67
N ILE A 72 9.64 5.53 6.68
CA ILE A 72 8.96 6.82 6.58
C ILE A 72 9.88 7.93 7.10
N LYS A 73 9.99 9.02 6.36
CA LYS A 73 10.64 10.26 6.80
C LYS A 73 9.72 11.46 6.50
N ASN A 74 9.39 12.26 7.50
CA ASN A 74 8.53 13.43 7.36
C ASN A 74 7.19 13.10 6.67
N ASN A 75 6.50 12.05 7.13
CA ASN A 75 5.25 11.52 6.55
C ASN A 75 5.35 11.13 5.07
N ARG A 76 6.55 10.84 4.57
CA ARG A 76 6.77 10.36 3.20
C ARG A 76 7.40 8.99 3.22
N LEU A 77 6.94 8.14 2.33
CA LEU A 77 7.57 6.85 2.08
C LEU A 77 8.96 7.08 1.46
N VAL A 78 9.97 6.45 2.04
CA VAL A 78 11.36 6.51 1.55
C VAL A 78 11.92 5.16 1.16
N ASN A 79 11.35 4.07 1.69
CA ASN A 79 11.71 2.70 1.30
C ASN A 79 10.52 1.76 1.57
N ILE A 80 10.33 0.78 0.68
CA ILE A 80 9.31 -0.28 0.76
C ILE A 80 9.76 -1.48 -0.10
N GLY A 81 9.31 -2.68 0.26
CA GLY A 81 9.36 -3.85 -0.63
C GLY A 81 10.68 -4.60 -0.63
N GLU A 82 11.58 -4.33 0.29
CA GLU A 82 12.82 -5.10 0.47
C GLU A 82 12.67 -6.06 1.66
N LYS A 83 13.43 -7.16 1.67
CA LYS A 83 13.41 -8.08 2.82
C LYS A 83 14.06 -7.41 4.03
N PRO A 84 13.35 -7.26 5.17
CA PRO A 84 13.91 -6.62 6.34
C PRO A 84 14.96 -7.51 7.01
N LYS A 85 16.06 -6.90 7.46
CA LYS A 85 17.08 -7.58 8.27
C LYS A 85 16.71 -7.53 9.76
N ARG A 86 16.00 -6.50 10.20
CA ARG A 86 15.63 -6.26 11.60
C ARG A 86 14.22 -5.69 11.66
N ILE A 87 13.53 -5.92 12.78
CA ILE A 87 12.19 -5.40 13.03
C ILE A 87 12.11 -3.86 12.92
N ASN A 88 13.21 -3.16 13.24
CA ASN A 88 13.30 -1.70 13.15
C ASN A 88 13.36 -1.17 11.70
N ASP A 89 13.56 -2.03 10.71
CA ASP A 89 13.46 -1.65 9.29
C ASP A 89 12.00 -1.48 8.85
N ILE A 90 11.04 -1.79 9.73
CA ILE A 90 9.61 -1.77 9.47
C ILE A 90 8.96 -0.74 10.40
N GLN A 91 8.71 0.46 9.89
CA GLN A 91 8.05 1.55 10.63
C GLN A 91 6.52 1.55 10.46
N GLY A 92 5.99 0.60 9.72
CA GLY A 92 4.58 0.40 9.45
C GLY A 92 4.38 -0.70 8.42
N GLN A 93 3.14 -1.05 8.16
CA GLN A 93 2.77 -2.01 7.12
C GLN A 93 1.83 -1.33 6.12
N TYR A 94 2.09 -1.51 4.84
CA TYR A 94 1.19 -1.08 3.78
C TYR A 94 -0.13 -1.85 3.87
N MET A 95 -1.23 -1.13 3.73
CA MET A 95 -2.55 -1.70 4.03
C MET A 95 -3.33 -2.11 2.77
N GLY A 96 -2.72 -2.09 1.58
CA GLY A 96 -3.45 -2.37 0.35
C GLY A 96 -4.51 -1.31 -0.02
N VAL A 97 -4.49 -0.14 0.66
CA VAL A 97 -5.42 0.97 0.39
C VAL A 97 -4.63 2.23 0.10
N LEU A 98 -4.90 2.86 -1.03
CA LEU A 98 -4.22 4.08 -1.42
C LEU A 98 -5.15 5.06 -2.13
N LYS A 99 -4.80 6.35 -2.06
CA LYS A 99 -5.43 7.42 -2.84
C LYS A 99 -4.48 7.90 -3.92
N ILE A 100 -5.03 8.07 -5.12
CA ILE A 100 -4.31 8.66 -6.26
C ILE A 100 -5.16 9.80 -6.83
N THR A 101 -4.54 10.97 -7.06
CA THR A 101 -5.13 12.08 -7.82
C THR A 101 -4.74 11.96 -9.30
N PRO A 102 -5.42 12.67 -10.23
CA PRO A 102 -5.00 12.74 -11.63
C PRO A 102 -3.52 13.14 -11.80
N ASN A 103 -3.05 14.10 -11.01
CA ASN A 103 -1.65 14.50 -11.02
C ASN A 103 -0.72 13.39 -10.54
N GLY A 104 -1.12 12.66 -9.48
CA GLY A 104 -0.40 11.47 -9.00
C GLY A 104 -0.33 10.37 -10.06
N TRP A 105 -1.44 10.12 -10.75
CA TRP A 105 -1.50 9.15 -11.83
C TRP A 105 -0.59 9.52 -13.00
N ASN A 106 -0.56 10.78 -13.41
CA ASN A 106 0.34 11.25 -14.47
C ASN A 106 1.82 11.06 -14.10
N LYS A 107 2.20 11.25 -12.81
CA LYS A 107 3.55 10.96 -12.33
C LYS A 107 3.88 9.47 -12.40
N ILE A 108 2.90 8.60 -12.06
CA ILE A 108 3.03 7.14 -12.17
C ILE A 108 3.26 6.74 -13.63
N ILE A 109 2.42 7.20 -14.55
CA ILE A 109 2.57 6.92 -16.00
C ILE A 109 3.95 7.35 -16.50
N LYS A 110 4.36 8.59 -16.17
CA LYS A 110 5.67 9.11 -16.59
C LYS A 110 6.82 8.23 -16.08
N HIS A 111 6.74 7.77 -14.84
CA HIS A 111 7.75 6.89 -14.26
C HIS A 111 7.78 5.52 -14.96
N ILE A 112 6.61 4.94 -15.24
CA ILE A 112 6.50 3.65 -15.93
C ILE A 112 7.07 3.74 -17.36
N ASN A 113 6.72 4.78 -18.10
CA ASN A 113 7.24 4.98 -19.45
C ASN A 113 8.77 5.08 -19.44
N LEU A 114 9.33 5.80 -18.46
CA LEU A 114 10.77 6.04 -18.36
C LEU A 114 11.57 4.79 -17.93
N TYR A 115 11.08 4.07 -16.94
CA TYR A 115 11.86 3.00 -16.29
C TYR A 115 11.44 1.59 -16.69
N TYR A 116 10.21 1.40 -17.16
CA TYR A 116 9.65 0.08 -17.46
C TYR A 116 9.27 -0.09 -18.94
N LYS A 117 9.39 0.98 -19.76
CA LYS A 117 9.02 0.95 -21.20
C LYS A 117 7.64 0.30 -21.43
N ASN A 118 6.67 0.62 -20.57
CA ASN A 118 5.31 0.06 -20.54
C ASN A 118 5.21 -1.45 -20.21
N LYS A 119 6.29 -2.10 -19.80
CA LYS A 119 6.26 -3.51 -19.37
C LYS A 119 5.77 -3.61 -17.92
N ILE A 120 4.46 -3.76 -17.73
CA ILE A 120 3.79 -3.75 -16.41
C ILE A 120 3.17 -5.09 -16.01
N ASP A 121 3.12 -6.08 -16.91
CA ASP A 121 2.35 -7.31 -16.72
C ASP A 121 2.75 -8.12 -15.48
N ASN A 122 4.03 -8.10 -15.13
CA ASN A 122 4.56 -8.77 -13.94
C ASN A 122 5.10 -7.78 -12.90
N LEU A 123 4.71 -6.50 -12.99
CA LEU A 123 5.20 -5.49 -12.07
C LEU A 123 4.36 -5.51 -10.78
N ASP A 124 4.99 -5.97 -9.71
CA ASP A 124 4.44 -5.89 -8.37
C ASP A 124 4.35 -4.45 -7.89
N ILE A 125 3.33 -4.12 -7.08
CA ILE A 125 3.09 -2.76 -6.62
C ILE A 125 4.16 -2.29 -5.63
N THR A 126 4.64 -3.13 -4.73
CA THR A 126 5.66 -2.74 -3.76
C THR A 126 7.00 -2.53 -4.46
N LYS A 127 7.33 -3.36 -5.44
CA LYS A 127 8.48 -3.16 -6.33
C LYS A 127 8.37 -1.87 -7.12
N PHE A 128 7.20 -1.57 -7.69
CA PHE A 128 6.95 -0.29 -8.36
C PHE A 128 7.13 0.88 -7.38
N LEU A 129 6.49 0.85 -6.22
CA LEU A 129 6.58 1.91 -5.20
C LEU A 129 8.04 2.12 -4.75
N SER A 130 8.81 1.04 -4.57
CA SER A 130 10.22 1.09 -4.22
C SER A 130 11.03 1.89 -5.23
N THR A 131 10.88 1.60 -6.53
CA THR A 131 11.59 2.34 -7.58
C THR A 131 11.08 3.77 -7.73
N PHE A 132 9.78 3.98 -7.55
CA PHE A 132 9.14 5.28 -7.67
C PHE A 132 9.66 6.28 -6.63
N VAL A 133 9.84 5.86 -5.37
CA VAL A 133 10.33 6.73 -4.29
C VAL A 133 11.83 6.99 -4.34
N LYS A 134 12.63 6.17 -5.04
CA LYS A 134 14.07 6.42 -5.28
C LYS A 134 14.29 7.71 -6.08
N ASN A 135 13.35 8.09 -6.94
CA ASN A 135 13.37 9.40 -7.56
C ASN A 135 12.86 10.46 -6.56
N LYS A 136 13.76 11.29 -6.03
CA LYS A 136 13.48 12.32 -5.01
C LYS A 136 12.39 13.35 -5.43
N LYS A 137 12.10 13.48 -6.73
CA LYS A 137 11.01 14.33 -7.24
C LYS A 137 9.63 13.70 -6.99
N ASN A 138 9.55 12.38 -6.88
CA ASN A 138 8.33 11.66 -6.59
C ASN A 138 8.06 11.63 -5.08
N LYS A 139 6.83 11.95 -4.69
CA LYS A 139 6.44 12.00 -3.29
C LYS A 139 5.22 11.11 -3.08
N ILE A 140 5.36 10.12 -2.20
CA ILE A 140 4.27 9.31 -1.69
C ILE A 140 4.09 9.68 -0.22
N PHE A 141 2.93 10.18 0.14
CA PHE A 141 2.60 10.49 1.52
C PHE A 141 2.10 9.23 2.24
N VAL A 142 2.45 9.10 3.51
CA VAL A 142 1.99 8.02 4.36
C VAL A 142 1.18 8.61 5.50
N LYS A 143 -0.06 8.18 5.64
CA LYS A 143 -0.89 8.48 6.81
C LYS A 143 -0.93 7.25 7.70
N LYS A 144 -0.37 7.37 8.89
CA LYS A 144 -0.44 6.35 9.93
C LYS A 144 -1.82 6.36 10.57
N ILE A 145 -2.37 5.18 10.80
CA ILE A 145 -3.66 4.99 11.47
C ILE A 145 -3.58 3.82 12.45
N SER A 146 -4.49 3.84 13.43
CA SER A 146 -4.67 2.75 14.40
C SER A 146 -6.14 2.37 14.36
N THR A 147 -6.47 1.36 13.55
CA THR A 147 -7.85 0.87 13.41
C THR A 147 -7.84 -0.59 12.96
N SER A 148 -8.97 -1.26 13.11
CA SER A 148 -9.13 -2.63 12.64
C SER A 148 -8.97 -2.70 11.14
N TRP A 149 -8.03 -3.53 10.71
CA TRP A 149 -7.73 -3.85 9.33
C TRP A 149 -7.14 -5.26 9.29
N TYR A 150 -7.59 -6.06 8.35
CA TYR A 150 -7.15 -7.45 8.16
C TYR A 150 -6.98 -7.74 6.68
N GLU A 151 -5.95 -8.49 6.35
CA GLU A 151 -5.70 -9.10 5.06
C GLU A 151 -6.02 -10.58 5.17
N ILE A 152 -6.68 -11.15 4.19
CA ILE A 152 -7.22 -12.50 4.22
C ILE A 152 -6.67 -13.29 3.04
N ASP A 153 -5.55 -13.96 3.28
CA ASP A 153 -4.88 -14.81 2.29
C ASP A 153 -5.31 -16.28 2.43
N ASN A 154 -5.80 -16.66 3.60
CA ASN A 154 -6.14 -18.03 3.93
C ASN A 154 -7.22 -18.11 5.02
N GLN A 155 -7.67 -19.34 5.31
CA GLN A 155 -8.72 -19.61 6.29
C GLN A 155 -8.37 -19.16 7.72
N LYS A 156 -7.08 -19.23 8.11
CA LYS A 156 -6.63 -18.77 9.43
C LYS A 156 -6.80 -17.25 9.56
N ASP A 157 -6.45 -16.51 8.52
CA ASP A 157 -6.61 -15.04 8.50
C ASP A 157 -8.10 -14.66 8.61
N LEU A 158 -8.97 -15.38 7.92
CA LEU A 158 -10.41 -15.19 8.02
C LEU A 158 -10.93 -15.41 9.45
N MET A 159 -10.45 -16.44 10.14
CA MET A 159 -10.82 -16.69 11.54
C MET A 159 -10.32 -15.57 12.46
N VAL A 160 -9.09 -15.09 12.27
CA VAL A 160 -8.53 -13.95 13.02
C VAL A 160 -9.37 -12.70 12.78
N ALA A 161 -9.74 -12.42 11.54
CA ALA A 161 -10.58 -11.28 11.19
C ALA A 161 -11.96 -11.37 11.84
N LYS A 162 -12.68 -12.49 11.72
CA LYS A 162 -13.98 -12.72 12.35
C LYS A 162 -13.95 -12.50 13.86
N LYS A 163 -12.94 -13.01 14.56
CA LYS A 163 -12.80 -12.89 16.02
C LYS A 163 -12.59 -11.46 16.49
N ASN A 164 -11.97 -10.60 15.67
CA ASN A 164 -11.47 -9.30 16.14
C ASN A 164 -12.09 -8.08 15.44
N PHE A 165 -12.81 -8.26 14.32
CA PHE A 165 -13.32 -7.13 13.54
C PHE A 165 -14.59 -6.51 14.15
N GLU A 166 -15.41 -7.32 14.81
CA GLU A 166 -16.68 -6.90 15.41
C GLU A 166 -16.52 -6.26 16.79
N LYS A 167 -15.34 -6.34 17.39
CA LYS A 167 -14.98 -5.68 18.65
C LYS A 167 -14.37 -4.29 18.36
#